data_a758ad684245039466c9e92f9aee85e4
#
_entry.id   a758ad684245039466c9e92f9aee85e4
#
_cell.length_a   1.000
_cell.length_b   1.000
_cell.length_c   1.000
_cell.angle_alpha   90.00
_cell.angle_beta   90.00
_cell.angle_gamma   90.00
#
_symmetry.space_group_name_H-M   'P 1'
#
loop_
_entity.id
_entity.type
_entity.pdbx_description
1 polymer ?
#
loop_
_entity_poly.entity_id
_entity_poly.type
_entity_poly.pdbx_seq_one_letter_code
_entity_poly.pdbx_strand_id
1 'polypeptide(L)'
;MMIKVGDTLPNGTLSEFIAVETEGCSLGPNNFQVLDLTKGKKIVVFGLPGAFTPTCSAQHVPGYLKHFDAFKAKGVDEIWCVSVNDPFVMGAWAKDQHTDGKIRMFGDGSASWAKALGLELDLTARNFGIRMQRCAMIIDDGIVKHIAVEAAGKFEVSNAESVLAAL
;
A
#
# COMPACT_ATOMS: atom_id res chain seq x y z
N MET A 1 4.03 16.55 8.87
CA MET A 1 2.99 17.14 8.01
C MET A 1 2.55 16.08 7.00
N MET A 2 1.27 15.93 6.80
CA MET A 2 0.73 14.93 5.88
C MET A 2 1.05 15.31 4.42
N ILE A 3 1.44 14.31 3.64
CA ILE A 3 1.66 14.48 2.19
C ILE A 3 0.37 14.92 1.48
N LYS A 4 0.50 15.68 0.41
CA LYS A 4 -0.62 16.23 -0.34
C LYS A 4 -0.39 16.14 -1.84
N VAL A 5 -1.43 16.39 -2.61
CA VAL A 5 -1.38 16.43 -4.09
C VAL A 5 -0.32 17.44 -4.53
N GLY A 6 0.50 17.04 -5.49
CA GLY A 6 1.61 17.81 -6.02
C GLY A 6 2.95 17.54 -5.34
N ASP A 7 2.95 16.94 -4.18
CA ASP A 7 4.20 16.60 -3.50
C ASP A 7 4.90 15.42 -4.20
N THR A 8 6.22 15.43 -4.12
CA THR A 8 7.03 14.26 -4.45
C THR A 8 6.98 13.29 -3.28
N LEU A 9 6.81 12.00 -3.57
CA LEU A 9 6.89 10.97 -2.52
C LEU A 9 8.23 11.05 -1.79
N PRO A 10 8.23 10.95 -0.47
CA PRO A 10 9.49 10.75 0.25
C PRO A 10 10.05 9.38 -0.10
N ASN A 11 11.37 9.29 -0.23
CA ASN A 11 12.00 7.98 -0.36
C ASN A 11 11.84 7.20 0.96
N GLY A 12 11.95 5.91 0.87
CA GLY A 12 11.90 5.01 2.01
C GLY A 12 12.13 3.59 1.55
N THR A 13 12.37 2.71 2.50
CA THR A 13 12.55 1.28 2.23
C THR A 13 11.26 0.55 2.55
N LEU A 14 10.73 -0.16 1.57
CA LEU A 14 9.61 -1.09 1.76
C LEU A 14 10.11 -2.51 1.50
N SER A 15 9.54 -3.47 2.22
CA SER A 15 9.94 -4.88 2.11
C SER A 15 8.81 -5.70 1.51
N GLU A 16 9.18 -6.60 0.59
CA GLU A 16 8.23 -7.51 -0.04
C GLU A 16 8.73 -8.93 0.08
N PHE A 17 7.85 -9.87 0.44
CA PHE A 17 8.18 -11.28 0.45
C PHE A 17 8.03 -11.84 -0.97
N ILE A 18 9.12 -12.34 -1.52
CA ILE A 18 9.15 -12.93 -2.87
C ILE A 18 9.02 -14.45 -2.73
N ALA A 19 7.93 -14.99 -3.24
CA ALA A 19 7.63 -16.43 -3.16
C ALA A 19 8.23 -17.24 -4.31
N VAL A 20 8.57 -16.58 -5.42
CA VAL A 20 9.18 -17.21 -6.60
C VAL A 20 10.43 -16.45 -6.97
N GLU A 21 11.56 -17.15 -7.08
CA GLU A 21 12.82 -16.54 -7.47
C GLU A 21 12.73 -15.99 -8.89
N THR A 22 13.13 -14.72 -9.05
CA THR A 22 13.19 -14.05 -10.34
C THR A 22 14.54 -13.35 -10.49
N GLU A 23 14.87 -12.93 -11.71
CA GLU A 23 16.08 -12.14 -11.95
C GLU A 23 16.03 -10.85 -11.13
N GLY A 24 17.06 -10.63 -10.30
CA GLY A 24 17.18 -9.47 -9.43
C GLY A 24 16.48 -9.58 -8.07
N CYS A 25 15.69 -10.64 -7.82
CA CYS A 25 15.01 -10.87 -6.55
C CYS A 25 15.21 -12.29 -6.07
N SER A 26 15.71 -12.47 -4.85
CA SER A 26 15.85 -13.79 -4.22
C SER A 26 14.55 -14.16 -3.50
N LEU A 27 14.41 -15.46 -3.21
CA LEU A 27 13.32 -15.94 -2.36
C LEU A 27 13.39 -15.31 -0.96
N GLY A 28 12.23 -15.01 -0.39
CA GLY A 28 12.12 -14.41 0.93
C GLY A 28 11.99 -12.89 0.89
N PRO A 29 12.32 -12.19 2.00
CA PRO A 29 12.22 -10.74 2.07
C PRO A 29 13.23 -10.05 1.16
N ASN A 30 12.74 -9.07 0.39
CA ASN A 30 13.57 -8.17 -0.41
C ASN A 30 13.20 -6.73 -0.05
N ASN A 31 14.20 -5.86 0.01
CA ASN A 31 14.02 -4.45 0.30
C ASN A 31 14.10 -3.63 -0.98
N PHE A 32 13.20 -2.66 -1.12
CA PHE A 32 13.12 -1.78 -2.27
C PHE A 32 13.09 -0.34 -1.83
N GLN A 33 13.66 0.54 -2.66
CA GLN A 33 13.56 1.98 -2.46
C GLN A 33 12.34 2.50 -3.22
N VAL A 34 11.48 3.24 -2.53
CA VAL A 34 10.22 3.72 -3.10
C VAL A 34 10.44 4.52 -4.37
N LEU A 35 11.41 5.44 -4.38
CA LEU A 35 11.64 6.29 -5.54
C LEU A 35 12.15 5.51 -6.76
N ASP A 36 12.88 4.42 -6.55
CA ASP A 36 13.31 3.54 -7.64
C ASP A 36 12.11 2.82 -8.26
N LEU A 37 11.20 2.35 -7.41
CA LEU A 37 10.02 1.60 -7.87
C LEU A 37 8.98 2.46 -8.59
N THR A 38 8.89 3.74 -8.24
CA THR A 38 7.85 4.64 -8.77
C THR A 38 8.26 5.35 -10.05
N LYS A 39 9.54 5.31 -10.40
CA LYS A 39 10.10 6.05 -11.52
C LYS A 39 9.45 5.64 -12.85
N GLY A 40 8.82 6.62 -13.52
CA GLY A 40 8.19 6.42 -14.82
C GLY A 40 6.92 5.59 -14.79
N LYS A 41 6.33 5.35 -13.61
CA LYS A 41 5.15 4.49 -13.46
C LYS A 41 3.97 5.23 -12.85
N LYS A 42 2.78 4.81 -13.25
CA LYS A 42 1.54 5.19 -12.57
C LYS A 42 1.16 4.07 -11.61
N ILE A 43 1.12 4.40 -10.33
CA ILE A 43 0.93 3.44 -9.25
C ILE A 43 -0.23 3.87 -8.37
N VAL A 44 -1.09 2.92 -8.02
CA VAL A 44 -2.09 3.11 -6.97
C VAL A 44 -1.54 2.47 -5.71
N VAL A 45 -1.45 3.26 -4.63
CA VAL A 45 -1.01 2.79 -3.33
C VAL A 45 -2.17 2.90 -2.36
N PHE A 46 -2.52 1.83 -1.68
CA PHE A 46 -3.42 1.92 -0.54
C PHE A 46 -2.72 1.42 0.72
N GLY A 47 -2.93 2.17 1.79
CA GLY A 47 -2.39 1.86 3.12
C GLY A 47 -3.50 1.52 4.09
N LEU A 48 -3.17 0.74 5.11
CA LEU A 48 -4.15 0.26 6.07
C LEU A 48 -3.51 -0.10 7.41
N PRO A 49 -4.30 -0.17 8.49
CA PRO A 49 -3.77 -0.38 9.84
C PRO A 49 -3.13 -1.74 10.12
N GLY A 50 -3.41 -2.76 9.34
CA GLY A 50 -2.73 -4.04 9.58
C GLY A 50 -3.23 -5.22 8.77
N ALA A 51 -2.29 -6.10 8.43
CA ALA A 51 -2.56 -7.40 7.84
C ALA A 51 -3.47 -8.22 8.77
N PHE A 52 -4.36 -9.01 8.18
CA PHE A 52 -5.29 -9.90 8.89
C PHE A 52 -6.32 -9.20 9.78
N THR A 53 -6.40 -7.87 9.76
CA THR A 53 -7.46 -7.15 10.49
C THR A 53 -8.77 -7.17 9.70
N PRO A 54 -9.95 -7.02 10.36
CA PRO A 54 -11.24 -7.32 9.72
C PRO A 54 -11.53 -6.56 8.43
N THR A 55 -11.55 -5.23 8.44
CA THR A 55 -11.86 -4.42 7.25
C THR A 55 -10.79 -4.56 6.17
N CYS A 56 -9.53 -4.64 6.56
CA CYS A 56 -8.41 -4.81 5.63
C CYS A 56 -8.53 -6.11 4.85
N SER A 57 -8.87 -7.21 5.52
CA SER A 57 -9.00 -8.54 4.92
C SER A 57 -10.33 -8.77 4.21
N ALA A 58 -11.43 -8.20 4.72
CA ALA A 58 -12.77 -8.46 4.21
C ALA A 58 -13.21 -7.51 3.11
N GLN A 59 -12.68 -6.30 3.06
CA GLN A 59 -13.16 -5.24 2.17
C GLN A 59 -12.07 -4.52 1.40
N HIS A 60 -11.01 -4.05 2.04
CA HIS A 60 -10.02 -3.18 1.39
C HIS A 60 -9.25 -3.92 0.31
N VAL A 61 -8.53 -4.98 0.66
CA VAL A 61 -7.78 -5.79 -0.32
C VAL A 61 -8.70 -6.43 -1.35
N PRO A 62 -9.81 -7.10 -0.96
CA PRO A 62 -10.71 -7.71 -1.95
C PRO A 62 -11.30 -6.74 -2.96
N GLY A 63 -11.57 -5.49 -2.56
CA GLY A 63 -12.06 -4.45 -3.46
C GLY A 63 -11.06 -4.15 -4.59
N TYR A 64 -9.80 -4.02 -4.27
CA TYR A 64 -8.75 -3.78 -5.27
C TYR A 64 -8.53 -5.00 -6.16
N LEU A 65 -8.63 -6.20 -5.63
CA LEU A 65 -8.56 -7.42 -6.44
C LEU A 65 -9.72 -7.49 -7.45
N LYS A 66 -10.92 -7.21 -6.99
CA LYS A 66 -12.13 -7.21 -7.83
C LYS A 66 -12.00 -6.24 -9.01
N HIS A 67 -11.40 -5.08 -8.79
CA HIS A 67 -11.28 -4.01 -9.78
C HIS A 67 -9.92 -3.97 -10.47
N PHE A 68 -9.09 -5.00 -10.32
CA PHE A 68 -7.74 -5.04 -10.88
C PHE A 68 -7.71 -4.72 -12.38
N ASP A 69 -8.57 -5.37 -13.18
CA ASP A 69 -8.58 -5.17 -14.62
C ASP A 69 -9.01 -3.74 -14.99
N ALA A 70 -9.91 -3.15 -14.22
CA ALA A 70 -10.34 -1.77 -14.43
C ALA A 70 -9.21 -0.78 -14.18
N PHE A 71 -8.38 -1.01 -13.16
CA PHE A 71 -7.18 -0.21 -12.91
C PHE A 71 -6.18 -0.33 -14.06
N LYS A 72 -5.93 -1.53 -14.53
CA LYS A 72 -5.01 -1.76 -15.66
C LYS A 72 -5.52 -1.08 -16.93
N ALA A 73 -6.81 -1.12 -17.20
CA ALA A 73 -7.42 -0.45 -18.34
C ALA A 73 -7.27 1.08 -18.29
N LYS A 74 -7.12 1.66 -17.11
CA LYS A 74 -6.88 3.09 -16.91
C LYS A 74 -5.40 3.47 -16.88
N GLY A 75 -4.50 2.55 -17.23
CA GLY A 75 -3.07 2.82 -17.35
C GLY A 75 -2.28 2.70 -16.04
N VAL A 76 -2.85 2.09 -15.02
CA VAL A 76 -2.14 1.81 -13.77
C VAL A 76 -1.15 0.67 -14.00
N ASP A 77 0.12 0.92 -13.73
CA ASP A 77 1.19 -0.07 -13.91
C ASP A 77 1.23 -1.08 -12.76
N GLU A 78 1.07 -0.61 -11.53
CA GLU A 78 1.12 -1.46 -10.33
C GLU A 78 0.12 -0.97 -9.28
N ILE A 79 -0.35 -1.91 -8.46
CA ILE A 79 -1.14 -1.62 -7.27
C ILE A 79 -0.35 -2.11 -6.07
N TRP A 80 -0.16 -1.25 -5.08
CA TRP A 80 0.55 -1.56 -3.84
C TRP A 80 -0.39 -1.51 -2.64
N CYS A 81 -0.26 -2.49 -1.76
CA CYS A 81 -0.80 -2.43 -0.40
C CYS A 81 0.37 -2.22 0.56
N VAL A 82 0.28 -1.23 1.42
CA VAL A 82 1.32 -0.94 2.42
C VAL A 82 0.74 -1.03 3.81
N SER A 83 1.43 -1.73 4.69
CA SER A 83 1.03 -1.87 6.09
C SER A 83 2.27 -1.86 7.00
N VAL A 84 2.10 -1.41 8.24
CA VAL A 84 3.15 -1.49 9.26
C VAL A 84 3.16 -2.92 9.82
N ASN A 85 3.68 -3.81 9.01
CA ASN A 85 3.92 -5.23 9.31
C ASN A 85 5.25 -5.61 8.66
N ASP A 86 5.86 -6.68 9.14
CA ASP A 86 7.08 -7.18 8.51
C ASP A 86 6.78 -7.93 7.21
N PRO A 87 7.78 -8.20 6.37
CA PRO A 87 7.55 -8.86 5.07
C PRO A 87 7.08 -10.31 5.19
N PHE A 88 7.39 -11.01 6.26
CA PHE A 88 6.89 -12.38 6.45
C PHE A 88 5.37 -12.38 6.68
N VAL A 89 4.88 -11.48 7.50
CA VAL A 89 3.44 -11.30 7.73
C VAL A 89 2.75 -10.87 6.44
N MET A 90 3.33 -9.92 5.72
CA MET A 90 2.77 -9.46 4.45
C MET A 90 2.75 -10.57 3.40
N GLY A 91 3.77 -11.41 3.35
CA GLY A 91 3.80 -12.57 2.45
C GLY A 91 2.73 -13.60 2.77
N ALA A 92 2.53 -13.89 4.05
CA ALA A 92 1.48 -14.80 4.49
C ALA A 92 0.08 -14.24 4.17
N TRP A 93 -0.10 -12.94 4.37
CA TRP A 93 -1.37 -12.27 4.07
C TRP A 93 -1.63 -12.21 2.56
N ALA A 94 -0.60 -11.97 1.76
CA ALA A 94 -0.69 -12.03 0.30
C ALA A 94 -1.20 -13.39 -0.18
N LYS A 95 -0.69 -14.46 0.40
CA LYS A 95 -1.14 -15.83 0.11
C LYS A 95 -2.59 -16.05 0.52
N ASP A 96 -2.96 -15.61 1.72
CA ASP A 96 -4.33 -15.70 2.23
C ASP A 96 -5.32 -14.93 1.34
N GLN A 97 -4.94 -13.75 0.88
CA GLN A 97 -5.79 -12.87 0.06
C GLN A 97 -5.70 -13.16 -1.45
N HIS A 98 -4.84 -14.07 -1.88
CA HIS A 98 -4.64 -14.42 -3.29
C HIS A 98 -4.25 -13.22 -4.15
N THR A 99 -3.31 -12.40 -3.68
CA THR A 99 -2.90 -11.15 -4.36
C THR A 99 -1.81 -11.35 -5.39
N ASP A 100 -1.29 -12.55 -5.55
CA ASP A 100 -0.14 -12.86 -6.41
C ASP A 100 -0.37 -12.40 -7.85
N GLY A 101 0.61 -11.67 -8.39
CA GLY A 101 0.54 -11.11 -9.74
C GLY A 101 -0.40 -9.92 -9.92
N LYS A 102 -1.08 -9.47 -8.86
CA LYS A 102 -2.05 -8.37 -8.95
C LYS A 102 -1.72 -7.21 -8.02
N ILE A 103 -1.51 -7.48 -6.74
CA ILE A 103 -1.20 -6.45 -5.75
C ILE A 103 0.14 -6.80 -5.10
N ARG A 104 1.06 -5.83 -5.07
CA ARG A 104 2.31 -5.98 -4.34
C ARG A 104 2.05 -5.64 -2.88
N MET A 105 2.36 -6.58 -1.99
CA MET A 105 2.09 -6.47 -0.56
C MET A 105 3.37 -6.07 0.17
N PHE A 106 3.52 -4.76 0.40
CA PHE A 106 4.72 -4.21 1.02
C PHE A 106 4.57 -4.03 2.53
N GLY A 107 5.62 -4.39 3.25
CA GLY A 107 5.76 -4.13 4.67
C GLY A 107 6.58 -2.87 4.94
N ASP A 108 6.04 -1.99 5.78
CA ASP A 108 6.75 -0.86 6.38
C ASP A 108 6.91 -1.15 7.88
N GLY A 109 7.67 -2.19 8.19
CA GLY A 109 7.69 -2.81 9.52
C GLY A 109 8.05 -1.87 10.67
N SER A 110 8.85 -0.85 10.40
CA SER A 110 9.26 0.15 11.41
C SER A 110 8.44 1.44 11.35
N ALA A 111 7.41 1.49 10.51
CA ALA A 111 6.57 2.66 10.27
C ALA A 111 7.35 3.89 9.74
N SER A 112 8.55 3.68 9.21
CA SER A 112 9.42 4.79 8.79
C SER A 112 8.82 5.55 7.62
N TRP A 113 8.28 4.84 6.64
CA TRP A 113 7.66 5.50 5.48
C TRP A 113 6.30 6.10 5.84
N ALA A 114 5.50 5.41 6.63
CA ALA A 114 4.23 5.97 7.14
C ALA A 114 4.46 7.30 7.86
N LYS A 115 5.50 7.39 8.69
CA LYS A 115 5.88 8.64 9.37
C LYS A 115 6.36 9.70 8.39
N ALA A 116 7.16 9.33 7.40
CA ALA A 116 7.62 10.25 6.36
C ALA A 116 6.46 10.85 5.55
N LEU A 117 5.40 10.06 5.33
CA LEU A 117 4.18 10.52 4.67
C LEU A 117 3.27 11.37 5.57
N GLY A 118 3.50 11.35 6.88
CA GLY A 118 2.58 11.95 7.85
C GLY A 118 1.28 11.15 8.01
N LEU A 119 1.33 9.85 7.73
CA LEU A 119 0.17 8.94 7.76
C LEU A 119 0.27 7.87 8.85
N GLU A 120 1.14 8.06 9.82
CA GLU A 120 1.22 7.18 10.98
C GLU A 120 -0.06 7.26 11.81
N LEU A 121 -0.38 6.14 12.45
CA LEU A 121 -1.53 5.99 13.33
C LEU A 121 -1.06 5.35 14.64
N ASP A 122 -1.11 6.11 15.72
CA ASP A 122 -0.69 5.61 17.02
C ASP A 122 -1.83 4.83 17.68
N LEU A 123 -1.69 3.52 17.71
CA LEU A 123 -2.62 2.60 18.38
C LEU A 123 -1.97 1.94 19.60
N THR A 124 -0.99 2.60 20.20
CA THR A 124 -0.27 2.10 21.38
C THR A 124 -1.24 1.78 22.53
N ALA A 125 -2.26 2.61 22.73
CA ALA A 125 -3.27 2.39 23.76
C ALA A 125 -4.07 1.09 23.58
N ARG A 126 -4.14 0.59 22.35
CA ARG A 126 -4.78 -0.69 22.01
C ARG A 126 -3.80 -1.86 21.93
N ASN A 127 -2.56 -1.63 22.30
CA ASN A 127 -1.49 -2.61 22.21
C ASN A 127 -1.18 -3.04 20.75
N PHE A 128 -1.40 -2.13 19.80
CA PHE A 128 -1.08 -2.36 18.37
C PHE A 128 0.16 -1.58 17.91
N GLY A 129 0.67 -0.68 18.76
CA GLY A 129 1.82 0.17 18.39
C GLY A 129 1.47 1.20 17.34
N ILE A 130 2.49 1.60 16.57
CA ILE A 130 2.32 2.55 15.48
C ILE A 130 1.91 1.79 14.22
N ARG A 131 0.86 2.27 13.57
CA ARG A 131 0.32 1.69 12.34
C ARG A 131 0.23 2.77 11.25
N MET A 132 -0.35 2.44 10.11
CA MET A 132 -0.61 3.38 9.04
C MET A 132 -2.11 3.69 8.97
N GLN A 133 -2.47 4.95 8.77
CA GLN A 133 -3.85 5.34 8.54
C GLN A 133 -4.38 4.67 7.27
N ARG A 134 -5.68 4.36 7.26
CA ARG A 134 -6.33 3.83 6.07
C ARG A 134 -6.43 4.93 5.03
N CYS A 135 -5.83 4.70 3.87
CA CYS A 135 -5.70 5.72 2.83
C CYS A 135 -5.52 5.10 1.46
N ALA A 136 -5.60 5.94 0.44
CA ALA A 136 -5.22 5.58 -0.92
C ALA A 136 -4.59 6.78 -1.62
N MET A 137 -3.65 6.52 -2.52
CA MET A 137 -2.97 7.52 -3.32
C MET A 137 -2.86 7.06 -4.76
N ILE A 138 -2.90 8.01 -5.68
CA ILE A 138 -2.49 7.80 -7.08
C ILE A 138 -1.16 8.53 -7.25
N ILE A 139 -0.16 7.81 -7.71
CA ILE A 139 1.20 8.30 -7.91
C ILE A 139 1.54 8.21 -9.39
N ASP A 140 2.08 9.27 -9.95
CA ASP A 140 2.57 9.29 -11.33
C ASP A 140 4.00 9.81 -11.33
N ASP A 141 4.93 8.93 -11.70
CA ASP A 141 6.37 9.23 -11.73
C ASP A 141 6.85 9.88 -10.41
N GLY A 142 6.43 9.30 -9.28
CA GLY A 142 6.82 9.76 -7.94
C GLY A 142 6.06 10.97 -7.41
N ILE A 143 5.12 11.53 -8.17
CA ILE A 143 4.33 12.69 -7.77
C ILE A 143 2.93 12.25 -7.36
N VAL A 144 2.45 12.77 -6.22
CA VAL A 144 1.09 12.49 -5.73
C VAL A 144 0.07 13.23 -6.59
N LYS A 145 -0.79 12.48 -7.26
CA LYS A 145 -1.88 13.03 -8.09
C LYS A 145 -3.23 13.01 -7.39
N HIS A 146 -3.41 12.10 -6.45
CA HIS A 146 -4.61 11.99 -5.64
C HIS A 146 -4.24 11.38 -4.29
N ILE A 147 -4.89 11.84 -3.24
CA ILE A 147 -4.79 11.25 -1.92
C ILE A 147 -6.14 11.34 -1.21
N ALA A 148 -6.54 10.22 -0.60
CA ALA A 148 -7.73 10.13 0.22
C ALA A 148 -7.38 9.41 1.52
N VAL A 149 -7.65 10.04 2.65
CA VAL A 149 -7.38 9.50 3.98
C VAL A 149 -8.70 9.34 4.70
N GLU A 150 -8.95 8.14 5.21
CA GLU A 150 -10.20 7.86 5.94
C GLU A 150 -10.25 8.58 7.28
N ALA A 151 -11.43 9.03 7.65
CA ALA A 151 -11.69 9.37 9.04
C ALA A 151 -11.62 8.10 9.90
N ALA A 152 -11.31 8.26 11.19
CA ALA A 152 -11.14 7.13 12.10
C ALA A 152 -12.35 6.17 12.04
N GLY A 153 -12.06 4.90 11.78
CA GLY A 153 -13.06 3.84 11.72
C GLY A 153 -13.92 3.82 10.45
N LYS A 154 -13.64 4.69 9.47
CA LYS A 154 -14.40 4.76 8.22
C LYS A 154 -13.72 4.00 7.08
N PHE A 155 -14.52 3.66 6.07
CA PHE A 155 -14.07 3.06 4.82
C PHE A 155 -14.96 3.57 3.67
N GLU A 156 -14.74 4.81 3.24
CA GLU A 156 -15.61 5.53 2.31
C GLU A 156 -14.85 6.15 1.14
N VAL A 157 -13.60 6.54 1.33
CA VAL A 157 -12.83 7.34 0.36
C VAL A 157 -11.59 6.65 -0.19
N SER A 158 -11.11 5.58 0.46
CA SER A 158 -9.90 4.85 0.07
C SER A 158 -10.19 3.52 -0.64
N ASN A 159 -11.46 3.20 -0.85
CA ASN A 159 -11.86 1.97 -1.54
C ASN A 159 -11.52 2.06 -3.04
N ALA A 160 -11.52 0.90 -3.69
CA ALA A 160 -11.15 0.79 -5.10
C ALA A 160 -12.04 1.64 -6.02
N GLU A 161 -13.34 1.65 -5.76
CA GLU A 161 -14.31 2.39 -6.57
C GLU A 161 -14.04 3.90 -6.51
N SER A 162 -13.75 4.44 -5.33
CA SER A 162 -13.44 5.87 -5.15
C SER A 162 -12.15 6.25 -5.86
N VAL A 163 -11.13 5.39 -5.82
CA VAL A 163 -9.85 5.64 -6.50
C VAL A 163 -10.00 5.53 -8.01
N LEU A 164 -10.77 4.56 -8.51
CA LEU A 164 -11.07 4.45 -9.94
C LEU A 164 -11.75 5.72 -10.47
N ALA A 165 -12.65 6.29 -9.71
CA ALA A 165 -13.33 7.53 -10.10
C ALA A 165 -12.39 8.74 -10.16
N ALA A 166 -11.25 8.68 -9.47
CA ALA A 166 -10.24 9.75 -9.45
C ALA A 166 -9.17 9.59 -10.55
N LEU A 167 -9.16 8.47 -11.27
CA LEU A 167 -8.20 8.20 -12.36
C LEU A 167 -8.61 8.86 -13.67
#